data_173ab1adcf121b1080fe631acf399d36
#
_entry.id   173ab1adcf121b1080fe631acf399d36
#
_cell.length_a   1.000
_cell.length_b   1.000
_cell.length_c   1.000
_cell.angle_alpha   90.00
_cell.angle_beta   90.00
_cell.angle_gamma   90.00
#
_symmetry.space_group_name_H-M   'P 1'
#
loop_
_entity.id
_entity.type
_entity.pdbx_description
1 polymer ?
#
loop_
_entity_poly.entity_id
_entity_poly.type
_entity_poly.pdbx_seq_one_letter_code
_entity_poly.pdbx_strand_id
1 'polypeptide(L)'
;MLRNSTSVSTKQERIAALAKQAPLMAFTSLAHLMDTDWLKEAYRRTRKDGAAGVDGVTADEYEQDLEVNLQSLLGRVKSGAYRAPPVRRVHIPKGGSTTETRPIGIPTLEDKVLQRAVVMLLEPIYERDFMACSYGFRAGRSAHQALEAFRGQLMNCRGGYVLEVDIRKFFDNLDHGHLRSFLQLRVRDGVLLRLIGKWLKAGVRENGCVSYPDSGSPQGGVISPLLSNIFLHYVLDGWFERDVKPRLRDHSNVSVRRRTGFNFRMICTGRVISHSASAEACRVDRRG
;
A
#
# COMPACT_ATOMS: atom_id res chain seq x y z
N MET A 1 16.62 -13.79 -23.06
CA MET A 1 15.62 -13.17 -22.16
C MET A 1 15.78 -13.44 -20.66
N LEU A 2 16.44 -14.51 -20.23
CA LEU A 2 16.63 -14.88 -18.80
C LEU A 2 17.60 -13.98 -18.00
N ARG A 3 18.52 -13.28 -18.66
CA ARG A 3 19.51 -12.42 -17.95
C ARG A 3 18.91 -11.20 -17.23
N ASN A 4 17.83 -10.62 -17.76
CA ASN A 4 17.26 -9.38 -17.22
C ASN A 4 16.43 -9.62 -15.95
N SER A 5 15.71 -10.74 -15.86
CA SER A 5 14.95 -11.09 -14.66
C SER A 5 15.86 -11.43 -13.48
N THR A 6 16.99 -12.09 -13.74
CA THR A 6 18.01 -12.42 -12.74
C THR A 6 18.63 -11.15 -12.14
N SER A 7 18.92 -10.14 -12.96
CA SER A 7 19.47 -8.85 -12.52
C SER A 7 18.49 -8.10 -11.60
N VAL A 8 17.19 -8.05 -11.92
CA VAL A 8 16.16 -7.40 -11.11
C VAL A 8 15.96 -8.12 -9.79
N SER A 9 15.88 -9.46 -9.80
CA SER A 9 15.78 -10.28 -8.59
C SER A 9 16.97 -10.03 -7.66
N THR A 10 18.19 -10.03 -8.19
CA THR A 10 19.41 -9.76 -7.40
C THR A 10 19.39 -8.39 -6.76
N LYS A 11 18.92 -7.35 -7.47
CA LYS A 11 18.76 -6.00 -6.91
C LYS A 11 17.75 -6.01 -5.75
N GLN A 12 16.60 -6.68 -5.90
CA GLN A 12 15.58 -6.80 -4.85
C GLN A 12 16.09 -7.57 -3.63
N GLU A 13 16.82 -8.67 -3.82
CA GLU A 13 17.45 -9.46 -2.76
C GLU A 13 18.47 -8.62 -1.97
N ARG A 14 19.28 -7.81 -2.65
CA ARG A 14 20.23 -6.89 -1.99
C ARG A 14 19.52 -5.82 -1.15
N ILE A 15 18.42 -5.23 -1.65
CA ILE A 15 17.61 -4.29 -0.88
C ILE A 15 17.05 -4.99 0.36
N ALA A 16 16.48 -6.19 0.21
CA ALA A 16 15.93 -6.96 1.32
C ALA A 16 16.98 -7.35 2.36
N ALA A 17 18.18 -7.72 1.92
CA ALA A 17 19.30 -8.05 2.80
C ALA A 17 19.74 -6.84 3.62
N LEU A 18 19.91 -5.68 2.98
CA LEU A 18 20.26 -4.42 3.66
C LEU A 18 19.17 -3.97 4.64
N ALA A 19 17.90 -4.08 4.25
CA ALA A 19 16.77 -3.75 5.12
C ALA A 19 16.73 -4.63 6.37
N LYS A 20 17.07 -5.92 6.24
CA LYS A 20 17.16 -6.87 7.34
C LYS A 20 18.35 -6.58 8.25
N GLN A 21 19.52 -6.27 7.68
CA GLN A 21 20.76 -5.99 8.45
C GLN A 21 20.67 -4.68 9.22
N ALA A 22 19.97 -3.69 8.67
CA ALA A 22 19.85 -2.37 9.28
C ALA A 22 18.38 -1.92 9.38
N PRO A 23 17.61 -2.41 10.36
CA PRO A 23 16.17 -2.16 10.49
C PRO A 23 15.80 -0.68 10.67
N LEU A 24 16.72 0.14 11.18
CA LEU A 24 16.49 1.57 11.40
C LEU A 24 17.06 2.45 10.29
N MET A 25 17.77 1.86 9.32
CA MET A 25 18.37 2.59 8.21
C MET A 25 17.30 3.13 7.25
N ALA A 26 17.46 4.40 6.86
CA ALA A 26 16.69 4.99 5.77
C ALA A 26 17.46 4.93 4.45
N PHE A 27 16.86 4.41 3.41
CA PHE A 27 17.42 4.34 2.06
C PHE A 27 17.34 5.71 1.39
N THR A 28 18.48 6.28 1.05
CA THR A 28 18.58 7.62 0.44
C THR A 28 18.67 7.60 -1.08
N SER A 29 19.04 6.46 -1.65
CA SER A 29 19.26 6.31 -3.09
C SER A 29 18.77 4.93 -3.55
N LEU A 30 17.58 4.87 -4.11
CA LEU A 30 16.94 3.68 -4.69
C LEU A 30 16.56 3.89 -6.15
N ALA A 31 16.20 5.13 -6.51
CA ALA A 31 15.71 5.45 -7.85
C ALA A 31 16.75 5.17 -8.94
N HIS A 32 18.04 5.19 -8.63
CA HIS A 32 19.10 4.84 -9.60
C HIS A 32 19.05 3.37 -10.06
N LEU A 33 18.42 2.50 -9.28
CA LEU A 33 18.22 1.08 -9.63
C LEU A 33 17.17 0.90 -10.72
N MET A 34 16.30 1.92 -10.94
CA MET A 34 15.34 1.91 -12.04
C MET A 34 16.07 2.22 -13.34
N ASP A 35 16.35 1.19 -14.10
CA ASP A 35 16.82 1.22 -15.48
C ASP A 35 15.72 0.69 -16.43
N THR A 36 16.01 0.61 -17.72
CA THR A 36 15.05 0.11 -18.70
C THR A 36 14.67 -1.34 -18.42
N ASP A 37 15.61 -2.20 -17.97
CA ASP A 37 15.32 -3.59 -17.63
C ASP A 37 14.40 -3.71 -16.43
N TRP A 38 14.58 -2.83 -15.44
CA TRP A 38 13.67 -2.73 -14.29
C TRP A 38 12.25 -2.35 -14.73
N LEU A 39 12.10 -1.39 -15.64
CA LEU A 39 10.79 -1.00 -16.18
C LEU A 39 10.17 -2.10 -17.05
N LYS A 40 10.95 -2.85 -17.83
CA LYS A 40 10.48 -4.03 -18.57
C LYS A 40 9.91 -5.09 -17.63
N GLU A 41 10.60 -5.37 -16.53
CA GLU A 41 10.10 -6.31 -15.53
C GLU A 41 8.85 -5.77 -14.83
N ALA A 42 8.78 -4.47 -14.54
CA ALA A 42 7.58 -3.83 -14.01
C ALA A 42 6.41 -3.93 -15.00
N TYR A 43 6.63 -3.72 -16.29
CA TYR A 43 5.64 -3.94 -17.35
C TYR A 43 5.17 -5.39 -17.37
N ARG A 44 6.09 -6.36 -17.32
CA ARG A 44 5.77 -7.80 -17.29
C ARG A 44 4.86 -8.15 -16.09
N ARG A 45 5.11 -7.57 -14.91
CA ARG A 45 4.32 -7.78 -13.68
C ARG A 45 3.04 -6.96 -13.63
N THR A 46 2.83 -6.04 -14.56
CA THR A 46 1.61 -5.24 -14.61
C THR A 46 0.52 -6.01 -15.36
N ARG A 47 -0.68 -6.00 -14.81
CA ARG A 47 -1.86 -6.62 -15.42
C ARG A 47 -2.26 -5.90 -16.70
N LYS A 48 -2.44 -6.62 -17.82
CA LYS A 48 -2.73 -6.08 -19.16
C LYS A 48 -4.22 -6.02 -19.51
N ASP A 49 -5.01 -6.94 -18.96
CA ASP A 49 -6.46 -7.05 -19.20
C ASP A 49 -7.30 -6.01 -18.43
N GLY A 50 -6.64 -5.04 -17.79
CA GLY A 50 -7.29 -3.97 -17.05
C GLY A 50 -7.77 -2.84 -17.97
N ALA A 51 -8.83 -2.13 -17.56
CA ALA A 51 -9.35 -0.99 -18.29
C ALA A 51 -8.29 0.09 -18.51
N ALA A 52 -8.34 0.76 -19.68
CA ALA A 52 -7.49 1.90 -20.03
C ALA A 52 -7.72 3.11 -19.14
N GLY A 53 -6.71 3.94 -18.95
CA GLY A 53 -6.76 5.18 -18.19
C GLY A 53 -7.50 6.32 -18.90
N VAL A 54 -7.13 7.55 -18.57
CA VAL A 54 -7.71 8.77 -19.19
C VAL A 54 -7.22 9.00 -20.62
N ASP A 55 -6.08 8.42 -20.98
CA ASP A 55 -5.45 8.47 -22.29
C ASP A 55 -6.07 7.49 -23.30
N GLY A 56 -6.83 6.51 -22.82
CA GLY A 56 -7.43 5.47 -23.65
C GLY A 56 -6.45 4.39 -24.12
N VAL A 57 -5.15 4.52 -23.82
CA VAL A 57 -4.11 3.61 -24.32
C VAL A 57 -4.28 2.22 -23.69
N THR A 58 -4.38 1.22 -24.55
CA THR A 58 -4.47 -0.20 -24.18
C THR A 58 -3.08 -0.81 -23.98
N ALA A 59 -3.02 -2.02 -23.42
CA ALA A 59 -1.75 -2.73 -23.27
C ALA A 59 -1.14 -3.12 -24.62
N ASP A 60 -1.98 -3.53 -25.57
CA ASP A 60 -1.55 -3.97 -26.90
C ASP A 60 -0.97 -2.80 -27.72
N GLU A 61 -1.59 -1.62 -27.65
CA GLU A 61 -1.07 -0.40 -28.28
C GLU A 61 0.26 0.06 -27.65
N TYR A 62 0.37 0.00 -26.31
CA TYR A 62 1.60 0.38 -25.61
C TYR A 62 2.76 -0.58 -25.93
N GLU A 63 2.46 -1.86 -26.15
CA GLU A 63 3.45 -2.91 -26.44
C GLU A 63 4.09 -2.77 -27.81
N GLN A 64 3.40 -2.15 -28.78
CA GLN A 64 3.94 -1.94 -30.13
C GLN A 64 5.28 -1.18 -30.11
N ASP A 65 5.38 -0.16 -29.26
CA ASP A 65 6.59 0.66 -29.09
C ASP A 65 7.17 0.57 -27.67
N LEU A 66 7.09 -0.60 -27.05
CA LEU A 66 7.40 -0.80 -25.63
C LEU A 66 8.76 -0.22 -25.22
N GLU A 67 9.82 -0.50 -25.99
CA GLU A 67 11.18 -0.05 -25.66
C GLU A 67 11.27 1.48 -25.65
N VAL A 68 10.73 2.13 -26.68
CA VAL A 68 10.72 3.60 -26.84
C VAL A 68 9.89 4.24 -25.72
N ASN A 69 8.72 3.69 -25.44
CA ASN A 69 7.83 4.15 -24.38
C ASN A 69 8.49 4.08 -23.00
N LEU A 70 9.14 2.95 -22.67
CA LEU A 70 9.82 2.79 -21.39
C LEU A 70 11.06 3.67 -21.26
N GLN A 71 11.84 3.87 -22.35
CA GLN A 71 12.98 4.79 -22.35
C GLN A 71 12.53 6.25 -22.17
N SER A 72 11.48 6.67 -22.86
CA SER A 72 10.86 7.97 -22.71
C SER A 72 10.36 8.21 -21.28
N LEU A 73 9.66 7.23 -20.70
CA LEU A 73 9.20 7.27 -19.31
C LEU A 73 10.37 7.43 -18.33
N LEU A 74 11.41 6.62 -18.50
CA LEU A 74 12.61 6.67 -17.66
C LEU A 74 13.31 8.03 -17.75
N GLY A 75 13.42 8.59 -18.96
CA GLY A 75 13.98 9.93 -19.20
C GLY A 75 13.20 11.01 -18.46
N ARG A 76 11.87 11.00 -18.54
CA ARG A 76 11.00 11.94 -17.84
C ARG A 76 11.08 11.79 -16.30
N VAL A 77 11.23 10.57 -15.79
CA VAL A 77 11.42 10.32 -14.36
C VAL A 77 12.76 10.88 -13.87
N LYS A 78 13.85 10.59 -14.61
CA LYS A 78 15.21 11.04 -14.25
C LYS A 78 15.38 12.54 -14.33
N SER A 79 14.80 13.19 -15.35
CA SER A 79 14.82 14.66 -15.50
C SER A 79 13.87 15.38 -14.53
N GLY A 80 12.96 14.67 -13.85
CA GLY A 80 11.92 15.27 -13.01
C GLY A 80 10.71 15.82 -13.81
N ALA A 81 10.74 15.74 -15.13
CA ALA A 81 9.67 16.22 -16.02
C ALA A 81 8.41 15.35 -16.00
N TYR A 82 8.48 14.13 -15.45
CA TYR A 82 7.31 13.27 -15.32
C TYR A 82 6.17 13.96 -14.54
N ARG A 83 4.96 13.87 -15.06
CA ARG A 83 3.72 14.35 -14.44
C ARG A 83 2.73 13.20 -14.38
N ALA A 84 2.13 12.96 -13.21
CA ALA A 84 1.09 11.96 -13.04
C ALA A 84 -0.20 12.44 -13.73
N PRO A 85 -0.74 11.69 -14.71
CA PRO A 85 -2.05 12.01 -15.30
C PRO A 85 -3.16 11.82 -14.26
N PRO A 86 -4.33 12.49 -14.44
CA PRO A 86 -5.49 12.21 -13.60
C PRO A 86 -5.95 10.77 -13.79
N VAL A 87 -6.45 10.16 -12.72
CA VAL A 87 -7.04 8.82 -12.78
C VAL A 87 -8.47 8.92 -13.34
N ARG A 88 -8.88 7.98 -14.18
CA ARG A 88 -10.25 7.86 -14.67
C ARG A 88 -11.12 7.18 -13.62
N ARG A 89 -12.14 7.87 -13.11
CA ARG A 89 -13.08 7.30 -12.14
C ARG A 89 -14.12 6.41 -12.80
N VAL A 90 -14.33 5.25 -12.20
CA VAL A 90 -15.38 4.30 -12.57
C VAL A 90 -16.05 3.81 -11.30
N HIS A 91 -17.38 3.72 -11.32
CA HIS A 91 -18.18 3.19 -10.23
C HIS A 91 -18.46 1.71 -10.45
N ILE A 92 -18.03 0.86 -9.51
CA ILE A 92 -18.28 -0.59 -9.56
C ILE A 92 -19.31 -0.94 -8.49
N PRO A 93 -20.37 -1.72 -8.82
CA PRO A 93 -21.35 -2.16 -7.84
C PRO A 93 -20.68 -2.89 -6.67
N LYS A 94 -21.11 -2.59 -5.45
CA LYS A 94 -20.70 -3.38 -4.28
C LYS A 94 -21.40 -4.74 -4.35
N GLY A 95 -20.66 -5.83 -4.05
CA GLY A 95 -21.23 -7.18 -4.08
C GLY A 95 -22.51 -7.28 -3.25
N GLY A 96 -23.59 -7.68 -3.87
CA GLY A 96 -24.92 -7.84 -3.24
C GLY A 96 -25.79 -6.58 -3.18
N SER A 97 -25.32 -5.42 -3.67
CA SER A 97 -26.13 -4.21 -3.76
C SER A 97 -26.35 -3.76 -5.21
N THR A 98 -27.57 -3.39 -5.53
CA THR A 98 -27.93 -2.79 -6.82
C THR A 98 -27.78 -1.26 -6.82
N THR A 99 -27.72 -0.64 -5.65
CA THR A 99 -27.72 0.82 -5.49
C THR A 99 -26.38 1.38 -5.01
N GLU A 100 -25.59 0.61 -4.24
CA GLU A 100 -24.32 1.05 -3.73
C GLU A 100 -23.16 0.72 -4.67
N THR A 101 -22.34 1.74 -4.96
CA THR A 101 -21.14 1.60 -5.79
C THR A 101 -19.88 1.93 -5.02
N ARG A 102 -18.75 1.43 -5.51
CA ARG A 102 -17.39 1.82 -5.06
C ARG A 102 -16.73 2.64 -6.16
N PRO A 103 -16.28 3.86 -5.89
CA PRO A 103 -15.49 4.62 -6.84
C PRO A 103 -14.09 4.02 -6.95
N ILE A 104 -13.65 3.68 -8.16
CA ILE A 104 -12.31 3.19 -8.45
C ILE A 104 -11.67 4.14 -9.45
N GLY A 105 -10.43 4.59 -9.15
CA GLY A 105 -9.61 5.37 -10.06
C GLY A 105 -8.73 4.45 -10.90
N ILE A 106 -8.81 4.55 -12.21
CA ILE A 106 -8.02 3.77 -13.14
C ILE A 106 -6.88 4.64 -13.66
N PRO A 107 -5.61 4.39 -13.27
CA PRO A 107 -4.44 5.07 -13.82
C PRO A 107 -4.21 4.68 -15.28
N THR A 108 -3.44 5.48 -16.02
CA THR A 108 -2.92 5.09 -17.34
C THR A 108 -2.05 3.85 -17.23
N LEU A 109 -1.85 3.13 -18.34
CA LEU A 109 -0.99 1.96 -18.34
C LEU A 109 0.45 2.33 -17.97
N GLU A 110 0.95 3.43 -18.48
CA GLU A 110 2.28 3.94 -18.17
C GLU A 110 2.45 4.21 -16.66
N ASP A 111 1.44 4.82 -16.04
CA ASP A 111 1.43 5.03 -14.60
C ASP A 111 1.38 3.70 -13.80
N LYS A 112 0.59 2.73 -14.25
CA LYS A 112 0.56 1.40 -13.64
C LYS A 112 1.94 0.75 -13.64
N VAL A 113 2.68 0.87 -14.76
CA VAL A 113 4.05 0.35 -14.92
C VAL A 113 5.01 1.07 -13.99
N LEU A 114 4.98 2.41 -13.95
CA LEU A 114 5.86 3.19 -13.09
C LEU A 114 5.57 2.96 -11.60
N GLN A 115 4.30 2.90 -11.21
CA GLN A 115 3.90 2.55 -9.85
C GLN A 115 4.38 1.14 -9.46
N ARG A 116 4.27 0.16 -10.39
CA ARG A 116 4.80 -1.18 -10.18
C ARG A 116 6.31 -1.17 -10.00
N ALA A 117 7.04 -0.38 -10.79
CA ALA A 117 8.48 -0.23 -10.65
C ALA A 117 8.88 0.31 -9.27
N VAL A 118 8.13 1.28 -8.74
CA VAL A 118 8.36 1.81 -7.38
C VAL A 118 7.96 0.78 -6.31
N VAL A 119 6.85 0.07 -6.47
CA VAL A 119 6.47 -1.03 -5.56
C VAL A 119 7.60 -2.06 -5.46
N MET A 120 8.21 -2.46 -6.57
CA MET A 120 9.31 -3.41 -6.61
C MET A 120 10.56 -2.95 -5.85
N LEU A 121 10.77 -1.63 -5.68
CA LEU A 121 11.84 -1.07 -4.84
C LEU A 121 11.48 -1.05 -3.35
N LEU A 122 10.22 -0.71 -3.04
CA LEU A 122 9.77 -0.49 -1.66
C LEU A 122 9.39 -1.79 -0.95
N GLU A 123 8.76 -2.71 -1.65
CA GLU A 123 8.25 -3.97 -1.09
C GLU A 123 9.35 -4.78 -0.35
N PRO A 124 10.57 -4.96 -0.88
CA PRO A 124 11.63 -5.67 -0.18
C PRO A 124 12.04 -5.04 1.17
N ILE A 125 11.82 -3.73 1.32
CA ILE A 125 12.11 -3.00 2.57
C ILE A 125 10.99 -3.25 3.58
N TYR A 126 9.75 -2.92 3.21
CA TYR A 126 8.60 -2.95 4.12
C TYR A 126 8.12 -4.34 4.48
N GLU A 127 8.37 -5.35 3.62
CA GLU A 127 8.11 -6.76 3.98
C GLU A 127 8.97 -7.25 5.15
N ARG A 128 10.08 -6.57 5.46
CA ARG A 128 10.89 -6.82 6.66
C ARG A 128 10.35 -6.14 7.90
N ASP A 129 9.67 -5.01 7.71
CA ASP A 129 9.13 -4.20 8.81
C ASP A 129 7.72 -4.67 9.21
N PHE A 130 6.90 -5.10 8.25
CA PHE A 130 5.51 -5.47 8.50
C PHE A 130 5.37 -6.63 9.48
N MET A 131 4.46 -6.48 10.42
CA MET A 131 4.17 -7.50 11.43
C MET A 131 3.60 -8.79 10.82
N ALA A 132 3.85 -9.91 11.48
CA ALA A 132 3.36 -11.23 11.06
C ALA A 132 1.82 -11.31 11.02
N CYS A 133 1.14 -10.49 11.80
CA CYS A 133 -0.33 -10.41 11.86
C CYS A 133 -0.96 -9.65 10.67
N SER A 134 -0.19 -8.97 9.84
CA SER A 134 -0.67 -8.26 8.66
C SER A 134 -0.66 -9.18 7.43
N TYR A 135 -1.82 -9.39 6.81
CA TYR A 135 -1.99 -10.30 5.68
C TYR A 135 -2.45 -9.60 4.39
N GLY A 136 -3.18 -8.49 4.50
CA GLY A 136 -3.81 -7.84 3.36
C GLY A 136 -2.80 -7.24 2.38
N PHE A 137 -2.98 -7.52 1.08
CA PHE A 137 -2.20 -6.95 -0.03
C PHE A 137 -0.67 -7.15 0.06
N ARG A 138 -0.22 -8.22 0.70
CA ARG A 138 1.20 -8.55 0.84
C ARG A 138 1.55 -9.78 -0.01
N ALA A 139 2.75 -9.76 -0.60
CA ALA A 139 3.28 -10.89 -1.34
C ALA A 139 3.38 -12.14 -0.46
N GLY A 140 2.96 -13.30 -0.98
CA GLY A 140 2.98 -14.57 -0.25
C GLY A 140 1.99 -14.66 0.93
N ARG A 141 1.12 -13.67 1.12
CA ARG A 141 0.07 -13.66 2.14
C ARG A 141 -1.33 -13.73 1.52
N SER A 142 -2.27 -14.36 2.22
CA SER A 142 -3.66 -14.50 1.74
C SER A 142 -4.67 -14.34 2.86
N ALA A 143 -5.93 -14.07 2.47
CA ALA A 143 -7.04 -14.02 3.42
C ALA A 143 -7.29 -15.39 4.09
N HIS A 144 -7.03 -16.50 3.39
CA HIS A 144 -7.17 -17.85 3.94
C HIS A 144 -6.15 -18.08 5.05
N GLN A 145 -4.90 -17.71 4.86
CA GLN A 145 -3.87 -17.78 5.91
C GLN A 145 -4.23 -16.93 7.13
N ALA A 146 -4.84 -15.75 6.93
CA ALA A 146 -5.33 -14.91 8.03
C ALA A 146 -6.44 -15.60 8.81
N LEU A 147 -7.38 -16.26 8.12
CA LEU A 147 -8.48 -17.01 8.74
C LEU A 147 -7.98 -18.23 9.49
N GLU A 148 -7.03 -18.98 8.94
CA GLU A 148 -6.45 -20.14 9.58
C GLU A 148 -5.69 -19.77 10.86
N ALA A 149 -4.85 -18.74 10.79
CA ALA A 149 -4.16 -18.22 11.96
C ALA A 149 -5.13 -17.70 13.03
N PHE A 150 -6.25 -17.09 12.61
CA PHE A 150 -7.31 -16.65 13.51
C PHE A 150 -8.02 -17.85 14.17
N ARG A 151 -8.39 -18.89 13.37
CA ARG A 151 -8.98 -20.12 13.87
C ARG A 151 -8.08 -20.80 14.90
N GLY A 152 -6.78 -20.96 14.59
CA GLY A 152 -5.81 -21.56 15.51
C GLY A 152 -5.75 -20.84 16.87
N GLN A 153 -5.87 -19.51 16.87
CA GLN A 153 -5.91 -18.76 18.12
C GLN A 153 -7.22 -18.93 18.87
N LEU A 154 -8.38 -18.92 18.18
CA LEU A 154 -9.68 -19.17 18.81
C LEU A 154 -9.74 -20.54 19.49
N MET A 155 -9.22 -21.58 18.83
CA MET A 155 -9.21 -22.93 19.38
C MET A 155 -8.32 -23.07 20.63
N ASN A 156 -7.29 -22.24 20.75
CA ASN A 156 -6.39 -22.22 21.90
C ASN A 156 -6.87 -21.29 23.02
N CYS A 157 -7.92 -20.49 22.79
CA CYS A 157 -8.50 -19.61 23.80
C CYS A 157 -9.55 -20.35 24.62
N ARG A 158 -9.41 -20.31 25.96
CA ARG A 158 -10.41 -20.86 26.91
C ARG A 158 -11.59 -19.89 27.15
N GLY A 159 -12.03 -19.19 26.14
CA GLY A 159 -13.04 -18.13 26.21
C GLY A 159 -12.44 -16.76 25.91
N GLY A 160 -13.28 -15.76 25.61
CA GLY A 160 -12.85 -14.40 25.31
C GLY A 160 -13.78 -13.70 24.34
N TYR A 161 -13.33 -12.52 23.89
CA TYR A 161 -14.08 -11.69 22.97
C TYR A 161 -13.33 -11.55 21.64
N VAL A 162 -14.09 -11.47 20.56
CA VAL A 162 -13.59 -11.12 19.23
C VAL A 162 -14.12 -9.73 18.90
N LEU A 163 -13.23 -8.77 18.70
CA LEU A 163 -13.57 -7.46 18.19
C LEU A 163 -13.20 -7.39 16.71
N GLU A 164 -14.17 -7.13 15.86
CA GLU A 164 -13.97 -6.83 14.44
C GLU A 164 -14.18 -5.35 14.19
N VAL A 165 -13.22 -4.69 13.56
CA VAL A 165 -13.25 -3.25 13.26
C VAL A 165 -12.93 -3.03 11.79
N ASP A 166 -13.65 -2.11 11.16
CA ASP A 166 -13.39 -1.62 9.80
C ASP A 166 -13.15 -0.10 9.82
N ILE A 167 -12.15 0.35 9.07
CA ILE A 167 -11.84 1.78 8.98
C ILE A 167 -12.67 2.39 7.86
N ARG A 168 -13.64 3.21 8.27
CA ARG A 168 -14.54 3.89 7.33
C ARG A 168 -13.78 4.87 6.45
N LYS A 169 -13.97 4.78 5.12
CA LYS A 169 -13.40 5.69 4.12
C LYS A 169 -11.87 5.88 4.27
N PHE A 170 -11.14 4.80 4.55
CA PHE A 170 -9.69 4.88 4.79
C PHE A 170 -8.94 5.57 3.65
N PHE A 171 -9.20 5.17 2.39
CA PHE A 171 -8.52 5.74 1.23
C PHE A 171 -8.83 7.21 1.02
N ASP A 172 -10.04 7.66 1.37
CA ASP A 172 -10.46 9.05 1.19
C ASP A 172 -9.85 9.98 2.25
N ASN A 173 -9.52 9.42 3.44
CA ASN A 173 -9.04 10.17 4.60
C ASN A 173 -7.54 9.99 4.88
N LEU A 174 -6.80 9.35 3.98
CA LEU A 174 -5.37 9.15 4.17
C LEU A 174 -4.62 10.48 4.10
N ASP A 175 -4.03 10.89 5.23
CA ASP A 175 -3.24 12.13 5.32
C ASP A 175 -1.89 11.98 4.61
N HIS A 176 -1.64 12.86 3.63
CA HIS A 176 -0.43 12.83 2.81
C HIS A 176 0.82 13.23 3.60
N GLY A 177 0.68 14.12 4.60
CA GLY A 177 1.79 14.58 5.44
C GLY A 177 2.28 13.46 6.34
N HIS A 178 1.36 12.81 7.05
CA HIS A 178 1.67 11.65 7.89
C HIS A 178 2.24 10.48 7.07
N LEU A 179 1.62 10.15 5.93
CA LEU A 179 2.17 9.11 5.05
C LEU A 179 3.59 9.42 4.61
N ARG A 180 3.87 10.69 4.23
CA ARG A 180 5.22 11.11 3.84
C ARG A 180 6.21 10.97 5.01
N SER A 181 5.80 11.36 6.22
CA SER A 181 6.65 11.22 7.42
C SER A 181 6.97 9.75 7.70
N PHE A 182 5.98 8.85 7.58
CA PHE A 182 6.19 7.41 7.75
C PHE A 182 7.10 6.82 6.66
N LEU A 183 6.91 7.22 5.40
CA LEU A 183 7.82 6.81 4.33
C LEU A 183 9.26 7.21 4.61
N GLN A 184 9.48 8.44 5.12
CA GLN A 184 10.82 8.99 5.40
C GLN A 184 11.56 8.27 6.53
N LEU A 185 10.88 7.48 7.35
CA LEU A 185 11.54 6.62 8.35
C LEU A 185 12.42 5.57 7.68
N ARG A 186 12.01 5.05 6.50
CA ARG A 186 12.73 4.00 5.78
C ARG A 186 13.24 4.42 4.40
N VAL A 187 12.63 5.43 3.77
CA VAL A 187 12.94 5.85 2.39
C VAL A 187 13.05 7.37 2.33
N ARG A 188 14.26 7.87 2.13
CA ARG A 188 14.57 9.31 1.98
C ARG A 188 15.01 9.66 0.56
N ASP A 189 14.80 8.75 -0.40
CA ASP A 189 15.07 9.02 -1.81
C ASP A 189 14.10 10.10 -2.34
N GLY A 190 14.67 11.25 -2.71
CA GLY A 190 13.88 12.39 -3.14
C GLY A 190 13.10 12.16 -4.44
N VAL A 191 13.59 11.28 -5.34
CA VAL A 191 12.88 10.94 -6.58
C VAL A 191 11.63 10.13 -6.26
N LEU A 192 11.76 9.08 -5.44
CA LEU A 192 10.64 8.22 -5.04
C LEU A 192 9.58 9.00 -4.26
N LEU A 193 10.00 9.82 -3.30
CA LEU A 193 9.07 10.64 -2.51
C LEU A 193 8.32 11.66 -3.37
N ARG A 194 8.97 12.23 -4.42
CA ARG A 194 8.30 13.12 -5.37
C ARG A 194 7.32 12.37 -6.27
N LEU A 195 7.66 11.18 -6.75
CA LEU A 195 6.75 10.34 -7.54
C LEU A 195 5.49 9.99 -6.75
N ILE A 196 5.66 9.49 -5.52
CA ILE A 196 4.54 9.17 -4.64
C ILE A 196 3.67 10.41 -4.40
N GLY A 197 4.28 11.56 -4.11
CA GLY A 197 3.55 12.81 -3.92
C GLY A 197 2.78 13.25 -5.17
N LYS A 198 3.32 13.02 -6.38
CA LYS A 198 2.63 13.30 -7.65
C LYS A 198 1.39 12.41 -7.81
N TRP A 199 1.47 11.12 -7.50
CA TRP A 199 0.32 10.20 -7.57
C TRP A 199 -0.74 10.48 -6.53
N LEU A 200 -0.36 10.83 -5.31
CA LEU A 200 -1.31 11.22 -4.26
C LEU A 200 -2.08 12.50 -4.62
N LYS A 201 -1.46 13.40 -5.38
CA LYS A 201 -2.06 14.66 -5.85
C LYS A 201 -2.58 14.56 -7.30
N ALA A 202 -2.52 13.38 -7.91
CA ALA A 202 -3.09 13.20 -9.25
C ALA A 202 -4.59 13.50 -9.22
N GLY A 203 -5.05 14.27 -10.20
CA GLY A 203 -6.47 14.59 -10.31
C GLY A 203 -7.32 13.34 -10.57
N VAL A 204 -8.60 13.47 -10.33
CA VAL A 204 -9.61 12.45 -10.64
C VAL A 204 -10.49 13.00 -11.75
N ARG A 205 -10.54 12.30 -12.89
CA ARG A 205 -11.41 12.65 -14.02
C ARG A 205 -12.69 11.83 -13.94
N GLU A 206 -13.80 12.53 -13.82
CA GLU A 206 -15.15 11.97 -13.77
C GLU A 206 -16.10 12.80 -14.60
N ASN A 207 -16.87 12.19 -15.48
CA ASN A 207 -17.85 12.88 -16.35
C ASN A 207 -17.28 14.11 -17.10
N GLY A 208 -16.04 14.01 -17.57
CA GLY A 208 -15.37 15.10 -18.28
C GLY A 208 -14.70 16.15 -17.40
N CYS A 209 -15.02 16.22 -16.12
CA CYS A 209 -14.43 17.15 -15.15
C CYS A 209 -13.22 16.53 -14.44
N VAL A 210 -12.22 17.36 -14.10
CA VAL A 210 -11.07 16.95 -13.29
C VAL A 210 -11.16 17.65 -11.94
N SER A 211 -11.13 16.86 -10.86
CA SER A 211 -11.06 17.34 -9.49
C SER A 211 -9.73 16.93 -8.85
N TYR A 212 -9.26 17.75 -7.92
CA TYR A 212 -8.00 17.49 -7.18
C TYR A 212 -8.31 17.40 -5.70
N PRO A 213 -8.39 16.17 -5.15
CA PRO A 213 -8.64 15.99 -3.72
C PRO A 213 -7.41 16.39 -2.90
N ASP A 214 -7.64 17.06 -1.77
CA ASP A 214 -6.58 17.50 -0.84
C ASP A 214 -6.06 16.37 0.06
N SER A 215 -6.81 15.28 0.18
CA SER A 215 -6.46 14.10 0.99
C SER A 215 -6.84 12.82 0.25
N GLY A 216 -6.37 11.72 0.78
CA GLY A 216 -6.69 10.41 0.26
C GLY A 216 -5.71 9.88 -0.78
N SER A 217 -5.94 8.64 -1.19
CA SER A 217 -5.21 7.98 -2.29
C SER A 217 -6.24 7.44 -3.27
N PRO A 218 -6.02 7.61 -4.60
CA PRO A 218 -6.93 7.03 -5.58
C PRO A 218 -7.09 5.53 -5.35
N GLN A 219 -8.30 5.09 -5.02
CA GLN A 219 -8.61 3.66 -4.88
C GLN A 219 -8.50 3.01 -6.27
N GLY A 220 -7.53 2.10 -6.44
CA GLY A 220 -7.27 1.42 -7.71
C GLY A 220 -5.86 1.66 -8.27
N GLY A 221 -5.06 2.55 -7.69
CA GLY A 221 -3.64 2.66 -8.01
C GLY A 221 -2.85 1.42 -7.61
N VAL A 222 -1.85 1.05 -8.40
CA VAL A 222 -1.00 -0.14 -8.15
C VAL A 222 -0.20 -0.01 -6.84
N ILE A 223 0.22 1.21 -6.51
CA ILE A 223 0.99 1.48 -5.29
C ILE A 223 0.11 1.67 -4.04
N SER A 224 -1.17 2.02 -4.21
CA SER A 224 -2.06 2.37 -3.08
C SER A 224 -2.17 1.30 -1.99
N PRO A 225 -2.22 0.00 -2.29
CA PRO A 225 -2.23 -1.04 -1.26
C PRO A 225 -0.98 -1.05 -0.39
N LEU A 226 0.20 -0.86 -0.99
CA LEU A 226 1.47 -0.80 -0.25
C LEU A 226 1.52 0.44 0.65
N LEU A 227 1.15 1.62 0.13
CA LEU A 227 1.11 2.86 0.91
C LEU A 227 0.14 2.75 2.08
N SER A 228 -1.00 2.10 1.88
CA SER A 228 -1.98 1.81 2.92
C SER A 228 -1.41 0.91 4.02
N ASN A 229 -0.71 -0.15 3.63
CA ASN A 229 -0.06 -1.03 4.59
C ASN A 229 1.04 -0.32 5.38
N ILE A 230 1.83 0.56 4.74
CA ILE A 230 2.83 1.39 5.40
C ILE A 230 2.16 2.29 6.43
N PHE A 231 1.11 3.01 6.05
CA PHE A 231 0.38 3.89 6.96
C PHE A 231 -0.17 3.13 8.17
N LEU A 232 -0.86 2.01 7.93
CA LEU A 232 -1.44 1.20 9.00
C LEU A 232 -0.39 0.53 9.89
N HIS A 233 0.76 0.18 9.35
CA HIS A 233 1.86 -0.36 10.14
C HIS A 233 2.31 0.62 11.24
N TYR A 234 2.50 1.89 10.90
CA TYR A 234 2.96 2.87 11.89
C TYR A 234 1.83 3.37 12.80
N VAL A 235 0.61 3.52 12.30
CA VAL A 235 -0.52 4.02 13.08
C VAL A 235 -1.16 2.92 13.91
N LEU A 236 -1.64 1.85 13.26
CA LEU A 236 -2.45 0.83 13.91
C LEU A 236 -1.60 -0.26 14.58
N ASP A 237 -0.68 -0.86 13.82
CA ASP A 237 0.14 -1.96 14.36
C ASP A 237 1.06 -1.44 15.48
N GLY A 238 1.69 -0.29 15.26
CA GLY A 238 2.56 0.34 16.25
C GLY A 238 1.81 0.76 17.52
N TRP A 239 0.63 1.37 17.38
CA TRP A 239 -0.24 1.70 18.53
C TRP A 239 -0.66 0.45 19.29
N PHE A 240 -1.09 -0.58 18.58
CA PHE A 240 -1.52 -1.82 19.22
C PHE A 240 -0.40 -2.48 20.05
N GLU A 241 0.79 -2.62 19.51
CA GLU A 241 1.92 -3.24 20.19
C GLU A 241 2.42 -2.42 21.39
N ARG A 242 2.44 -1.06 21.27
CA ARG A 242 2.97 -0.19 22.33
C ARG A 242 1.96 0.13 23.42
N ASP A 243 0.71 0.39 23.03
CA ASP A 243 -0.27 1.01 23.93
C ASP A 243 -1.36 0.03 24.38
N VAL A 244 -1.82 -0.86 23.48
CA VAL A 244 -2.94 -1.76 23.77
C VAL A 244 -2.44 -3.07 24.39
N LYS A 245 -1.54 -3.74 23.72
CA LYS A 245 -1.07 -5.09 24.12
C LYS A 245 -0.43 -5.14 25.53
N PRO A 246 0.35 -4.15 25.98
CA PRO A 246 0.87 -4.15 27.35
C PRO A 246 -0.20 -4.07 28.43
N ARG A 247 -1.31 -3.33 28.15
CA ARG A 247 -2.44 -3.18 29.09
C ARG A 247 -3.29 -4.45 29.23
N LEU A 248 -3.15 -5.38 28.28
CA LEU A 248 -3.91 -6.61 28.21
C LEU A 248 -3.08 -7.84 28.67
N ARG A 249 -1.82 -7.63 29.09
CA ARG A 249 -0.88 -8.71 29.46
C ARG A 249 -1.30 -9.55 30.65
N ASP A 250 -2.14 -9.04 31.55
CA ASP A 250 -2.65 -9.79 32.69
C ASP A 250 -3.67 -10.88 32.30
N HIS A 251 -4.10 -10.90 31.03
CA HIS A 251 -5.09 -11.84 30.50
C HIS A 251 -4.58 -12.44 29.17
N SER A 252 -3.69 -13.40 29.28
CA SER A 252 -3.02 -14.18 28.22
C SER A 252 -3.70 -14.20 26.82
N ASN A 253 -2.93 -13.86 25.77
CA ASN A 253 -3.22 -14.03 24.35
C ASN A 253 -4.16 -13.00 23.70
N VAL A 254 -3.70 -11.75 23.64
CA VAL A 254 -4.30 -10.77 22.73
C VAL A 254 -3.53 -10.72 21.41
N SER A 255 -4.20 -10.89 20.30
CA SER A 255 -3.58 -10.72 18.99
C SER A 255 -4.48 -9.99 18.03
N VAL A 256 -3.87 -9.14 17.20
CA VAL A 256 -4.54 -8.46 16.08
C VAL A 256 -4.28 -9.23 14.79
N ARG A 257 -5.28 -9.32 13.94
CA ARG A 257 -5.16 -9.86 12.58
C ARG A 257 -5.80 -8.92 11.59
N ARG A 258 -5.05 -8.46 10.59
CA ARG A 258 -5.58 -7.71 9.46
C ARG A 258 -5.84 -8.66 8.30
N ARG A 259 -7.10 -8.87 7.97
CA ARG A 259 -7.54 -9.78 6.90
C ARG A 259 -7.43 -9.13 5.53
N THR A 260 -7.88 -7.90 5.44
CA THR A 260 -7.74 -7.01 4.29
C THR A 260 -7.04 -5.75 4.77
N GLY A 261 -6.56 -4.90 3.88
CA GLY A 261 -5.81 -3.70 4.25
C GLY A 261 -6.51 -2.80 5.30
N PHE A 262 -7.81 -2.95 5.52
CA PHE A 262 -8.63 -2.04 6.33
C PHE A 262 -9.41 -2.71 7.45
N ASN A 263 -9.71 -4.00 7.36
CA ASN A 263 -10.42 -4.74 8.40
C ASN A 263 -9.42 -5.46 9.29
N PHE A 264 -9.52 -5.25 10.58
CA PHE A 264 -8.76 -6.02 11.56
C PHE A 264 -9.69 -6.69 12.56
N ARG A 265 -9.27 -7.88 13.01
CA ARG A 265 -9.93 -8.62 14.08
C ARG A 265 -8.98 -8.75 15.25
N MET A 266 -9.45 -8.40 16.42
CA MET A 266 -8.74 -8.54 17.67
C MET A 266 -9.39 -9.65 18.50
N ILE A 267 -8.58 -10.58 19.02
CA ILE A 267 -9.01 -11.56 20.00
C ILE A 267 -8.47 -11.14 21.35
N CYS A 268 -9.36 -10.94 22.30
CA CYS A 268 -9.01 -10.70 23.69
C CYS A 268 -9.46 -11.89 24.52
N THR A 269 -8.54 -12.56 25.19
CA THR A 269 -8.86 -13.57 26.19
C THR A 269 -8.78 -12.91 27.56
N GLY A 270 -9.93 -12.75 28.24
CA GLY A 270 -10.02 -12.12 29.56
C GLY A 270 -11.25 -11.23 29.71
N ARG A 271 -11.60 -10.84 30.95
CA ARG A 271 -12.71 -9.91 31.22
C ARG A 271 -12.41 -8.53 30.63
N VAL A 272 -13.23 -8.09 29.69
CA VAL A 272 -13.22 -6.71 29.26
C VAL A 272 -13.81 -5.84 30.38
N ILE A 273 -13.01 -4.99 30.96
CA ILE A 273 -13.53 -3.88 31.77
C ILE A 273 -14.19 -2.92 30.79
N SER A 274 -15.50 -2.80 30.87
CA SER A 274 -16.29 -1.88 30.06
C SER A 274 -15.92 -0.44 30.41
N HIS A 275 -15.01 0.14 29.64
CA HIS A 275 -14.90 1.59 29.52
C HIS A 275 -15.37 1.95 28.13
N SER A 276 -16.43 2.73 28.07
CA SER A 276 -16.93 3.35 26.85
C SER A 276 -15.79 4.15 26.20
N ALA A 277 -15.12 3.56 25.23
CA ALA A 277 -14.22 4.28 24.35
C ALA A 277 -15.09 5.06 23.39
N SER A 278 -15.41 6.31 23.75
CA SER A 278 -15.92 7.31 22.83
C SER A 278 -14.93 7.48 21.67
N ALA A 279 -15.48 7.75 20.49
CA ALA A 279 -14.75 7.92 19.22
C ALA A 279 -13.73 9.08 19.19
N GLU A 280 -13.31 9.60 20.33
CA GLU A 280 -12.36 10.71 20.49
C GLU A 280 -10.89 10.31 20.56
N ALA A 281 -10.54 9.02 20.62
CA ALA A 281 -9.17 8.57 20.75
C ALA A 281 -8.31 8.67 19.46
N CYS A 282 -8.84 9.25 18.39
CA CYS A 282 -8.11 9.50 17.14
C CYS A 282 -7.64 10.95 16.95
N ARG A 283 -7.68 11.76 17.99
CA ARG A 283 -6.97 13.06 17.99
C ARG A 283 -5.54 12.82 18.45
N VAL A 284 -4.62 12.77 17.50
CA VAL A 284 -3.18 12.89 17.76
C VAL A 284 -2.96 14.23 18.46
N ASP A 285 -2.49 14.13 19.69
CA ASP A 285 -2.14 15.27 20.53
C ASP A 285 -1.14 16.18 19.82
N ARG A 286 -1.54 17.42 19.56
CA ARG A 286 -0.68 18.46 19.00
C ARG A 286 0.07 19.13 20.16
N ARG A 287 0.95 18.42 20.86
CA ARG A 287 1.93 19.05 21.76
C ARG A 287 3.21 18.21 21.81
N GLY A 288 4.28 18.81 21.35
CA GLY A 288 5.64 18.32 21.45
C GLY A 288 6.43 18.52 20.16
#